data_821211f5b1441c4830ba8e4f0fbb0813
#
_entry.id   821211f5b1441c4830ba8e4f0fbb0813
#
_cell.length_a   1.000
_cell.length_b   1.000
_cell.length_c   1.000
_cell.angle_alpha   90.00
_cell.angle_beta   90.00
_cell.angle_gamma   90.00
#
_symmetry.space_group_name_H-M   'P 1'
#
loop_
_entity.id
_entity.type
_entity.pdbx_description
1 polymer ?
#
loop_
_entity_poly.entity_id
_entity_poly.type
_entity_poly.pdbx_seq_one_letter_code
_entity_poly.pdbx_strand_id
1 'polypeptide(L)'
;MKDVIGMSRIIIGVGQFGLLYMAMNGHISPGIASLVVQTQVFFTIAMSMRLTGERVQPFQWFALLLATVGIATVGFHADGTTTLLGLVMVLFAALSWAGGNIAAKQGGASNMLAYVVWSSIFAAPPLFALSFALEGWDSISAGIRSADMLTWGAVAWQAWGNTLFGYAASSK
;
A
#
# COMPACT_ATOMS: atom_id res chain seq x y z
N MET A 1 7.36 -24.77 -2.39
CA MET A 1 6.09 -24.09 -2.13
C MET A 1 6.23 -22.97 -1.09
N LYS A 2 6.97 -23.17 0.03
CA LYS A 2 7.23 -22.10 1.04
C LYS A 2 8.07 -20.94 0.48
N ASP A 3 9.04 -21.23 -0.38
CA ASP A 3 9.95 -20.24 -0.96
C ASP A 3 9.26 -19.34 -1.99
N VAL A 4 8.31 -19.85 -2.74
CA VAL A 4 7.48 -19.08 -3.70
C VAL A 4 6.59 -18.10 -2.96
N ILE A 5 6.03 -18.50 -1.82
CA ILE A 5 5.21 -17.62 -0.97
C ILE A 5 6.06 -16.52 -0.32
N GLY A 6 7.30 -16.85 0.10
CA GLY A 6 8.24 -15.86 0.62
C GLY A 6 8.65 -14.82 -0.42
N MET A 7 9.02 -15.27 -1.61
CA MET A 7 9.45 -14.41 -2.71
C MET A 7 8.31 -13.51 -3.23
N SER A 8 7.10 -14.02 -3.34
CA SER A 8 5.93 -13.20 -3.70
C SER A 8 5.63 -12.10 -2.67
N ARG A 9 5.82 -12.37 -1.38
CA ARG A 9 5.64 -11.37 -0.30
C ARG A 9 6.64 -10.22 -0.40
N ILE A 10 7.92 -10.52 -0.70
CA ILE A 10 8.96 -9.52 -0.88
C ILE A 10 8.66 -8.67 -2.12
N ILE A 11 8.38 -9.30 -3.25
CA ILE A 11 8.09 -8.61 -4.53
C ILE A 11 6.88 -7.69 -4.37
N ILE A 12 5.82 -8.14 -3.70
CA ILE A 12 4.61 -7.35 -3.48
C ILE A 12 4.88 -6.20 -2.50
N GLY A 13 5.55 -6.46 -1.38
CA GLY A 13 5.87 -5.43 -0.39
C GLY A 13 6.80 -4.35 -0.96
N VAL A 14 7.89 -4.76 -1.60
CA VAL A 14 8.85 -3.84 -2.22
C VAL A 14 8.24 -3.13 -3.43
N GLY A 15 7.50 -3.86 -4.27
CA GLY A 15 6.82 -3.28 -5.44
C GLY A 15 5.81 -2.21 -5.04
N GLN A 16 5.02 -2.45 -4.02
CA GLN A 16 4.04 -1.50 -3.54
C GLN A 16 4.68 -0.27 -2.90
N PHE A 17 5.43 -0.47 -1.82
CA PHE A 17 5.98 0.65 -1.05
C PHE A 17 7.12 1.36 -1.78
N GLY A 18 7.96 0.61 -2.52
CA GLY A 18 9.05 1.19 -3.31
C GLY A 18 8.52 2.07 -4.43
N LEU A 19 7.53 1.60 -5.21
CA LEU A 19 6.91 2.39 -6.27
C LEU A 19 6.18 3.62 -5.72
N LEU A 20 5.46 3.46 -4.61
CA LEU A 20 4.77 4.58 -3.96
C LEU A 20 5.74 5.63 -3.46
N TYR A 21 6.84 5.20 -2.83
CA TYR A 21 7.89 6.09 -2.38
C TYR A 21 8.57 6.83 -3.54
N MET A 22 8.94 6.11 -4.60
CA MET A 22 9.53 6.72 -5.80
C MET A 22 8.55 7.71 -6.48
N ALA A 23 7.26 7.39 -6.52
CA ALA A 23 6.25 8.29 -7.07
C ALA A 23 6.14 9.59 -6.27
N MET A 24 6.16 9.51 -4.94
CA MET A 24 6.08 10.69 -4.07
C MET A 24 7.37 11.52 -4.08
N ASN A 25 8.48 10.97 -4.56
CA ASN A 25 9.74 11.71 -4.69
C ASN A 25 9.75 12.60 -5.94
N GLY A 26 8.94 13.66 -5.94
CA GLY A 26 8.89 14.70 -6.97
C GLY A 26 7.95 14.44 -8.16
N HIS A 27 7.18 13.34 -8.17
CA HIS A 27 6.30 13.01 -9.30
C HIS A 27 4.81 13.11 -8.99
N ILE A 28 4.42 13.05 -7.71
CA ILE A 28 3.04 13.18 -7.26
C ILE A 28 3.01 13.62 -5.79
N SER A 29 2.05 14.47 -5.42
CA SER A 29 1.91 14.85 -4.01
C SER A 29 1.39 13.68 -3.16
N PRO A 30 1.78 13.57 -1.87
CA PRO A 30 1.31 12.51 -0.98
C PRO A 30 -0.21 12.44 -0.86
N GLY A 31 -0.89 13.60 -0.90
CA GLY A 31 -2.34 13.68 -0.87
C GLY A 31 -2.99 12.99 -2.07
N ILE A 32 -2.52 13.30 -3.28
CA ILE A 32 -3.04 12.68 -4.51
C ILE A 32 -2.64 11.21 -4.59
N ALA A 33 -1.40 10.86 -4.21
CA ALA A 33 -0.95 9.48 -4.16
C ALA A 33 -1.84 8.61 -3.25
N SER A 34 -2.23 9.13 -2.07
CA SER A 34 -3.11 8.43 -1.13
C SER A 34 -4.51 8.14 -1.70
N LEU A 35 -4.98 9.00 -2.58
CA LEU A 35 -6.28 8.82 -3.26
C LEU A 35 -6.18 7.85 -4.43
N VAL A 36 -5.15 8.01 -5.26
CA VAL A 36 -4.93 7.12 -6.40
C VAL A 36 -4.66 5.69 -5.93
N VAL A 37 -3.95 5.49 -4.82
CA VAL A 37 -3.71 4.13 -4.28
C VAL A 37 -5.00 3.42 -3.87
N GLN A 38 -6.09 4.14 -3.59
CA GLN A 38 -7.40 3.53 -3.31
C GLN A 38 -7.99 2.78 -4.51
N THR A 39 -7.47 3.00 -5.71
CA THR A 39 -7.81 2.18 -6.88
C THR A 39 -7.47 0.70 -6.69
N GLN A 40 -6.66 0.35 -5.69
CA GLN A 40 -6.40 -1.03 -5.27
C GLN A 40 -7.69 -1.84 -5.03
N VAL A 41 -8.77 -1.19 -4.58
CA VAL A 41 -10.06 -1.85 -4.34
C VAL A 41 -10.63 -2.38 -5.65
N PHE A 42 -10.56 -1.59 -6.72
CA PHE A 42 -11.02 -2.02 -8.06
C PHE A 42 -10.18 -3.19 -8.58
N PHE A 43 -8.85 -3.11 -8.43
CA PHE A 43 -7.96 -4.21 -8.83
C PHE A 43 -8.21 -5.47 -8.02
N THR A 44 -8.40 -5.34 -6.70
CA THR A 44 -8.69 -6.49 -5.82
C THR A 44 -9.99 -7.17 -6.23
N ILE A 45 -11.06 -6.40 -6.48
CA ILE A 45 -12.35 -6.95 -6.91
C ILE A 45 -12.21 -7.60 -8.28
N ALA A 46 -11.59 -6.93 -9.26
CA ALA A 46 -11.42 -7.48 -10.60
C ALA A 46 -10.59 -8.78 -10.59
N MET A 47 -9.52 -8.84 -9.80
CA MET A 47 -8.71 -10.04 -9.64
C MET A 47 -9.47 -11.14 -8.90
N SER A 48 -10.22 -10.81 -7.85
CA SER A 48 -11.05 -11.77 -7.12
C SER A 48 -12.09 -12.42 -8.04
N MET A 49 -12.78 -11.62 -8.83
CA MET A 49 -13.75 -12.15 -9.83
C MET A 49 -13.11 -13.12 -10.83
N ARG A 50 -11.90 -12.80 -11.32
CA ARG A 50 -11.21 -13.63 -12.33
C ARG A 50 -10.55 -14.87 -11.75
N LEU A 51 -9.97 -14.77 -10.56
CA LEU A 51 -9.12 -15.83 -9.99
C LEU A 51 -9.87 -16.73 -9.01
N THR A 52 -10.86 -16.21 -8.28
CA THR A 52 -11.63 -16.96 -7.29
C THR A 52 -13.09 -17.19 -7.69
N GLY A 53 -13.52 -16.61 -8.81
CA GLY A 53 -14.91 -16.74 -9.28
C GLY A 53 -15.93 -16.04 -8.40
N GLU A 54 -15.51 -15.17 -7.47
CA GLU A 54 -16.40 -14.41 -6.61
C GLU A 54 -17.27 -13.45 -7.43
N ARG A 55 -18.55 -13.35 -7.04
CA ARG A 55 -19.47 -12.41 -7.66
C ARG A 55 -19.54 -11.13 -6.82
N VAL A 56 -19.43 -9.99 -7.51
CA VAL A 56 -19.62 -8.68 -6.88
C VAL A 56 -21.07 -8.51 -6.47
N GLN A 57 -21.29 -8.19 -5.20
CA GLN A 57 -22.62 -7.91 -4.68
C GLN A 57 -23.09 -6.51 -5.14
N PRO A 58 -24.41 -6.29 -5.30
CA PRO A 58 -24.96 -4.99 -5.72
C PRO A 58 -24.50 -3.82 -4.88
N PHE A 59 -24.34 -4.02 -3.56
CA PHE A 59 -23.80 -3.01 -2.64
C PHE A 59 -22.36 -2.62 -2.98
N GLN A 60 -21.53 -3.57 -3.40
CA GLN A 60 -20.13 -3.30 -3.77
C GLN A 60 -20.05 -2.45 -5.05
N TRP A 61 -20.97 -2.61 -6.01
CA TRP A 61 -21.06 -1.75 -7.18
C TRP A 61 -21.37 -0.31 -6.82
N PHE A 62 -22.25 -0.09 -5.85
CA PHE A 62 -22.54 1.25 -5.34
C PHE A 62 -21.33 1.88 -4.67
N ALA A 63 -20.60 1.11 -3.84
CA ALA A 63 -19.38 1.56 -3.22
C ALA A 63 -18.27 1.90 -4.23
N LEU A 64 -18.13 1.10 -5.31
CA LEU A 64 -17.21 1.37 -6.41
C LEU A 64 -17.55 2.66 -7.14
N LEU A 65 -18.83 2.89 -7.42
CA LEU A 65 -19.29 4.14 -8.04
C LEU A 65 -18.97 5.34 -7.18
N LEU A 66 -19.23 5.27 -5.89
CA LEU A 66 -18.92 6.35 -4.94
C LEU A 66 -17.40 6.63 -4.88
N ALA A 67 -16.58 5.58 -4.83
CA ALA A 67 -15.13 5.68 -4.87
C ALA A 67 -14.63 6.32 -6.17
N THR A 68 -15.22 5.95 -7.31
CA THR A 68 -14.88 6.53 -8.61
C THR A 68 -15.19 8.03 -8.64
N VAL A 69 -16.36 8.44 -8.16
CA VAL A 69 -16.74 9.86 -8.06
C VAL A 69 -15.78 10.61 -7.14
N GLY A 70 -15.42 10.04 -5.99
CA GLY A 70 -14.46 10.64 -5.08
C GLY A 70 -13.09 10.86 -5.71
N ILE A 71 -12.54 9.84 -6.37
CA ILE A 71 -11.24 9.93 -7.07
C ILE A 71 -11.32 10.96 -8.21
N ALA A 72 -12.39 10.95 -8.99
CA ALA A 72 -12.58 11.92 -10.08
C ALA A 72 -12.63 13.38 -9.54
N THR A 73 -13.40 13.63 -8.48
CA THR A 73 -13.51 14.95 -7.84
C THR A 73 -12.15 15.48 -7.42
N VAL A 74 -11.31 14.64 -6.84
CA VAL A 74 -9.96 15.04 -6.44
C VAL A 74 -9.03 15.21 -7.64
N GLY A 75 -9.16 14.34 -8.65
CA GLY A 75 -8.39 14.46 -9.89
C GLY A 75 -8.62 15.81 -10.60
N PHE A 76 -9.84 16.35 -10.56
CA PHE A 76 -10.15 17.66 -11.12
C PHE A 76 -9.57 18.84 -10.31
N HIS A 77 -9.22 18.63 -9.05
CA HIS A 77 -8.62 19.65 -8.17
C HIS A 77 -7.12 19.37 -7.92
N ALA A 78 -6.53 18.48 -8.71
CA ALA A 78 -5.10 18.17 -8.59
C ALA A 78 -4.28 19.43 -8.91
N ASP A 79 -3.42 19.80 -7.98
CA ASP A 79 -2.36 20.77 -8.21
C ASP A 79 -1.46 20.27 -9.34
N GLY A 80 -0.95 21.15 -10.20
CA GLY A 80 -0.15 20.79 -11.37
C GLY A 80 1.18 20.03 -11.07
N THR A 81 1.35 19.50 -9.87
CA THR A 81 2.53 18.73 -9.43
C THR A 81 2.49 17.26 -9.82
N THR A 82 1.31 16.77 -10.26
CA THR A 82 1.14 15.36 -10.62
C THR A 82 1.62 15.07 -12.03
N THR A 83 2.64 14.25 -12.15
CA THR A 83 3.15 13.76 -13.44
C THR A 83 2.47 12.46 -13.86
N LEU A 84 2.40 12.19 -15.17
CA LEU A 84 1.90 10.91 -15.69
C LEU A 84 2.72 9.73 -15.14
N LEU A 85 4.03 9.91 -14.99
CA LEU A 85 4.92 8.89 -14.42
C LEU A 85 4.55 8.57 -12.97
N GLY A 86 4.34 9.58 -12.13
CA GLY A 86 3.91 9.40 -10.75
C GLY A 86 2.58 8.67 -10.66
N LEU A 87 1.61 9.03 -11.52
CA LEU A 87 0.31 8.37 -11.58
C LEU A 87 0.44 6.89 -11.93
N VAL A 88 1.22 6.55 -12.97
CA VAL A 88 1.48 5.18 -13.41
C VAL A 88 2.15 4.38 -12.29
N MET A 89 3.16 4.95 -11.62
CA MET A 89 3.82 4.28 -10.48
C MET A 89 2.86 3.95 -9.34
N VAL A 90 1.97 4.88 -8.97
CA VAL A 90 0.98 4.65 -7.92
C VAL A 90 -0.06 3.61 -8.33
N LEU A 91 -0.47 3.58 -9.61
CA LEU A 91 -1.37 2.54 -10.12
C LEU A 91 -0.72 1.15 -10.06
N PHE A 92 0.56 1.03 -10.40
CA PHE A 92 1.29 -0.23 -10.24
C PHE A 92 1.48 -0.62 -8.77
N ALA A 93 1.69 0.34 -7.88
CA ALA A 93 1.70 0.10 -6.44
C ALA A 93 0.35 -0.43 -5.95
N ALA A 94 -0.75 0.17 -6.39
CA ALA A 94 -2.11 -0.27 -6.09
C ALA A 94 -2.41 -1.69 -6.63
N LEU A 95 -1.94 -2.00 -7.83
CA LEU A 95 -2.06 -3.34 -8.41
C LEU A 95 -1.24 -4.38 -7.63
N SER A 96 -0.03 -4.02 -7.20
CA SER A 96 0.83 -4.88 -6.35
C SER A 96 0.15 -5.19 -5.02
N TRP A 97 -0.49 -4.19 -4.40
CA TRP A 97 -1.29 -4.39 -3.18
C TRP A 97 -2.45 -5.34 -3.41
N ALA A 98 -3.22 -5.15 -4.48
CA ALA A 98 -4.32 -6.03 -4.83
C ALA A 98 -3.84 -7.49 -5.01
N GLY A 99 -2.72 -7.67 -5.70
CA GLY A 99 -2.07 -8.98 -5.84
C GLY A 99 -1.68 -9.59 -4.50
N GLY A 100 -1.15 -8.78 -3.58
CA GLY A 100 -0.83 -9.19 -2.22
C GLY A 100 -2.02 -9.69 -1.43
N ASN A 101 -3.13 -8.96 -1.49
CA ASN A 101 -4.37 -9.35 -0.82
C ASN A 101 -4.93 -10.68 -1.35
N ILE A 102 -4.91 -10.88 -2.67
CA ILE A 102 -5.36 -12.13 -3.29
C ILE A 102 -4.41 -13.28 -2.91
N ALA A 103 -3.09 -13.08 -2.96
CA ALA A 103 -2.13 -14.10 -2.56
C ALA A 103 -2.26 -14.49 -1.08
N ALA A 104 -2.53 -13.52 -0.19
CA ALA A 104 -2.80 -13.79 1.21
C ALA A 104 -4.06 -14.63 1.40
N LYS A 105 -5.13 -14.30 0.68
CA LYS A 105 -6.40 -15.03 0.71
C LYS A 105 -6.25 -16.47 0.19
N GLN A 106 -5.58 -16.66 -0.92
CA GLN A 106 -5.32 -17.99 -1.50
C GLN A 106 -4.33 -18.83 -0.68
N GLY A 107 -3.40 -18.19 0.01
CA GLY A 107 -2.43 -18.85 0.90
C GLY A 107 -3.05 -19.45 2.16
N GLY A 108 -4.36 -19.31 2.37
CA GLY A 108 -5.07 -19.86 3.53
C GLY A 108 -4.56 -19.30 4.86
N ALA A 109 -4.20 -18.01 4.87
CA ALA A 109 -3.75 -17.34 6.09
C ALA A 109 -4.85 -17.38 7.16
N SER A 110 -4.85 -18.45 7.97
CA SER A 110 -5.77 -18.62 9.09
C SER A 110 -5.57 -17.54 10.17
N ASN A 111 -4.44 -16.84 10.15
CA ASN A 111 -4.12 -15.71 11.03
C ASN A 111 -3.56 -14.55 10.20
N MET A 112 -4.43 -13.61 9.86
CA MET A 112 -4.08 -12.43 9.05
C MET A 112 -3.05 -11.55 9.76
N LEU A 113 -3.12 -11.43 11.09
CA LEU A 113 -2.15 -10.66 11.87
C LEU A 113 -0.74 -11.26 11.76
N ALA A 114 -0.61 -12.57 11.94
CA ALA A 114 0.68 -13.26 11.79
C ALA A 114 1.22 -13.11 10.36
N TYR A 115 0.35 -13.16 9.34
CA TYR A 115 0.75 -12.95 7.96
C TYR A 115 1.34 -11.56 7.74
N VAL A 116 0.70 -10.51 8.26
CA VAL A 116 1.17 -9.11 8.12
C VAL A 116 2.47 -8.91 8.86
N VAL A 117 2.60 -9.39 10.10
CA VAL A 117 3.84 -9.27 10.89
C VAL A 117 5.02 -9.93 10.17
N TRP A 118 4.86 -11.15 9.71
CA TRP A 118 5.92 -11.84 8.96
C TRP A 118 6.25 -11.15 7.64
N SER A 119 5.25 -10.67 6.91
CA SER A 119 5.46 -9.94 5.66
C SER A 119 6.24 -8.64 5.90
N SER A 120 5.96 -7.92 6.99
CA SER A 120 6.65 -6.68 7.35
C SER A 120 8.12 -6.93 7.69
N ILE A 121 8.43 -8.01 8.41
CA ILE A 121 9.82 -8.38 8.72
C ILE A 121 10.65 -8.62 7.44
N PHE A 122 10.06 -9.28 6.44
CA PHE A 122 10.75 -9.54 5.17
C PHE A 122 10.79 -8.32 4.24
N ALA A 123 9.81 -7.42 4.32
CA ALA A 123 9.76 -6.22 3.49
C ALA A 123 10.67 -5.09 4.04
N ALA A 124 10.89 -5.02 5.35
CA ALA A 124 11.65 -3.95 5.97
C ALA A 124 13.12 -3.85 5.49
N PRO A 125 13.93 -4.94 5.40
CA PRO A 125 15.30 -4.84 4.95
C PRO A 125 15.47 -4.28 3.53
N PRO A 126 14.73 -4.77 2.50
CA PRO A 126 14.86 -4.22 1.16
C PRO A 126 14.33 -2.78 1.04
N LEU A 127 13.30 -2.40 1.80
CA LEU A 127 12.82 -1.01 1.84
C LEU A 127 13.84 -0.09 2.50
N PHE A 128 14.50 -0.55 3.56
CA PHE A 128 15.58 0.21 4.19
C PHE A 128 16.77 0.37 3.25
N ALA A 129 17.14 -0.68 2.52
CA ALA A 129 18.19 -0.62 1.51
C ALA A 129 17.82 0.35 0.37
N LEU A 130 16.56 0.37 -0.06
CA LEU A 130 16.05 1.30 -1.07
C LEU A 130 16.11 2.76 -0.56
N SER A 131 15.66 3.02 0.66
CA SER A 131 15.73 4.35 1.28
C SER A 131 17.20 4.81 1.39
N PHE A 132 18.09 3.94 1.82
CA PHE A 132 19.52 4.23 1.87
C PHE A 132 20.11 4.56 0.50
N ALA A 133 19.73 3.83 -0.53
CA ALA A 133 20.23 4.04 -1.89
C ALA A 133 19.70 5.32 -2.55
N LEU A 134 18.47 5.74 -2.22
CA LEU A 134 17.80 6.89 -2.84
C LEU A 134 18.02 8.19 -2.06
N GLU A 135 17.99 8.15 -0.73
CA GLU A 135 18.10 9.34 0.12
C GLU A 135 19.51 9.56 0.69
N GLY A 136 20.26 8.47 0.86
CA GLY A 136 21.54 8.50 1.54
C GLY A 136 21.43 8.62 3.08
N TRP A 137 22.51 8.29 3.76
CA TRP A 137 22.56 8.28 5.22
C TRP A 137 22.35 9.67 5.85
N ASP A 138 22.81 10.72 5.20
CA ASP A 138 22.72 12.09 5.71
C ASP A 138 21.28 12.55 5.83
N SER A 139 20.46 12.31 4.80
CA SER A 139 19.03 12.65 4.80
C SER A 139 18.25 11.84 5.83
N ILE A 140 18.52 10.52 5.91
CA ILE A 140 17.88 9.64 6.89
C ILE A 140 18.22 10.09 8.32
N SER A 141 19.50 10.36 8.61
CA SER A 141 19.93 10.80 9.93
C SER A 141 19.38 12.18 10.30
N ALA A 142 19.31 13.09 9.34
CA ALA A 142 18.68 14.40 9.52
C ALA A 142 17.19 14.27 9.84
N GLY A 143 16.47 13.43 9.11
CA GLY A 143 15.05 13.13 9.35
C GLY A 143 14.81 12.57 10.77
N ILE A 144 15.64 11.63 11.22
CA ILE A 144 15.53 11.05 12.56
C ILE A 144 15.79 12.11 13.65
N ARG A 145 16.77 12.99 13.44
CA ARG A 145 17.13 14.04 14.41
C ARG A 145 16.12 15.19 14.45
N SER A 146 15.49 15.50 13.33
CA SER A 146 14.47 16.55 13.24
C SER A 146 13.07 16.09 13.67
N ALA A 147 12.87 14.77 13.82
CA ALA A 147 11.59 14.21 14.24
C ALA A 147 11.27 14.61 15.68
N ASP A 148 10.17 15.33 15.85
CA ASP A 148 9.65 15.75 17.15
C ASP A 148 8.82 14.63 17.81
N MET A 149 8.36 14.88 19.04
CA MET A 149 7.56 13.93 19.80
C MET A 149 6.22 13.60 19.12
N LEU A 150 5.67 14.55 18.38
CA LEU A 150 4.43 14.37 17.62
C LEU A 150 4.65 13.40 16.45
N THR A 151 5.76 13.57 15.73
CA THR A 151 6.18 12.68 14.63
C THR A 151 6.38 11.25 15.13
N TRP A 152 7.11 11.06 16.23
CA TRP A 152 7.28 9.74 16.81
C TRP A 152 5.97 9.14 17.33
N GLY A 153 5.09 9.98 17.91
CA GLY A 153 3.75 9.58 18.32
C GLY A 153 2.90 9.10 17.12
N ALA A 154 2.97 9.81 15.98
CA ALA A 154 2.27 9.41 14.76
C ALA A 154 2.81 8.10 14.18
N VAL A 155 4.13 7.91 14.18
CA VAL A 155 4.78 6.65 13.74
C VAL A 155 4.35 5.49 14.65
N ALA A 156 4.38 5.67 15.97
CA ALA A 156 3.95 4.66 16.92
C ALA A 156 2.46 4.32 16.76
N TRP A 157 1.62 5.33 16.60
CA TRP A 157 0.19 5.12 16.35
C TRP A 157 -0.06 4.35 15.05
N GLN A 158 0.63 4.70 13.97
CA GLN A 158 0.50 4.00 12.68
C GLN A 158 0.98 2.56 12.77
N ALA A 159 2.13 2.31 13.41
CA ALA A 159 2.70 0.99 13.52
C ALA A 159 1.92 0.06 14.47
N TRP A 160 1.46 0.56 15.60
CA TRP A 160 0.84 -0.25 16.65
C TRP A 160 -0.67 -0.09 16.69
N GLY A 161 -1.17 1.16 16.72
CA GLY A 161 -2.58 1.45 16.82
C GLY A 161 -3.34 0.98 15.58
N ASN A 162 -2.98 1.53 14.42
CA ASN A 162 -3.69 1.24 13.18
C ASN A 162 -3.49 -0.20 12.72
N THR A 163 -2.27 -0.72 12.77
CA THR A 163 -1.97 -2.08 12.30
C THR A 163 -2.57 -3.14 13.21
N LEU A 164 -2.32 -3.07 14.52
CA LEU A 164 -2.84 -4.08 15.46
C LEU A 164 -4.36 -4.00 15.60
N PHE A 165 -4.91 -2.78 15.73
CA PHE A 165 -6.35 -2.60 15.91
C PHE A 165 -7.13 -2.92 14.64
N GLY A 166 -6.66 -2.46 13.48
CA GLY A 166 -7.30 -2.71 12.18
C GLY A 166 -7.36 -4.20 11.85
N TYR A 167 -6.26 -4.93 12.04
CA TYR A 167 -6.23 -6.37 11.75
C TYR A 167 -6.89 -7.23 12.84
N ALA A 168 -6.85 -6.82 14.11
CA ALA A 168 -7.56 -7.52 15.17
C ALA A 168 -9.10 -7.41 15.01
N ALA A 169 -9.60 -6.27 14.55
CA ALA A 169 -11.01 -6.06 14.28
C ALA A 169 -11.52 -6.84 13.05
N SER A 170 -10.66 -7.08 12.05
CA SER A 170 -11.02 -7.83 10.83
C SER A 170 -10.85 -9.35 10.95
N SER A 171 -10.35 -9.86 12.07
CA SER A 171 -10.16 -11.30 12.33
C SER A 171 -11.41 -12.01 12.89
N LYS A 172 -12.52 -11.30 13.01
CA LYS A 172 -13.84 -11.86 13.35
C LYS A 172 -14.68 -11.94 12.08
#